data_69dd7073f8e71ba22ce2c298280ec59a
#
_entry.id   69dd7073f8e71ba22ce2c298280ec59a
#
_cell.length_a   1.000
_cell.length_b   1.000
_cell.length_c   1.000
_cell.angle_alpha   90.00
_cell.angle_beta   90.00
_cell.angle_gamma   90.00
#
_symmetry.space_group_name_H-M   'P 1'
#
loop_
_entity.id
_entity.type
_entity.pdbx_description
1 polymer ?
#
loop_
_entity_poly.entity_id
_entity_poly.type
_entity_poly.pdbx_seq_one_letter_code
_entity_poly.pdbx_strand_id
1 'polypeptide(L)'
;ELADYYSDDLQKQEECRKKIWDASGLLLELINEVLDMGKLESGEIILEEREFNLKKLLGDIVNVVEKQSKECQLEIVQCDYQIKHWNLIGSPIHIKRMLMNILSNAVKYNRYKGKIILDCREVSCIGNAALIEFICKDTGIGMSKEYQEHIFEPFTQEFNSARSSFGGTGLGMPITKSLVEAMGGNIEFESEKNVGTTFRLKIPFKIDDCVHIEEPTEEEHNVSIEGVRVLVAEDNDLNMEITEFVLSSVGAVVIKASNGQEAIEIFEKSEVGEIDIILMDVMMPGVDGVAATRIIRSMSREDAKTIPIIAMTANAFSEDRLRAVEAGMNEHLSKPLESTVIIKTIAKY
;
A
#
# COMPACT_ATOMS: atom_id res chain seq x y z
N GLU A 1 24.53 19.57 -1.22
CA GLU A 1 26.00 19.78 -1.20
C GLU A 1 26.75 18.90 -2.19
N LEU A 2 26.68 17.53 -2.14
CA LEU A 2 27.36 16.66 -3.10
C LEU A 2 26.80 16.83 -4.53
N ALA A 3 25.49 16.95 -4.68
CA ALA A 3 24.85 17.21 -5.97
C ALA A 3 25.25 18.58 -6.52
N ASP A 4 25.37 19.61 -5.68
CA ASP A 4 25.79 20.94 -6.06
C ASP A 4 27.26 20.96 -6.49
N TYR A 5 28.11 20.19 -5.79
CA TYR A 5 29.53 20.04 -6.15
C TYR A 5 29.76 19.39 -7.52
N TYR A 6 28.88 18.46 -7.91
CA TYR A 6 28.93 17.76 -9.19
C TYR A 6 27.91 18.29 -10.21
N SER A 7 27.64 19.61 -10.21
CA SER A 7 26.63 20.24 -11.07
C SER A 7 26.79 19.93 -12.57
N ASP A 8 28.02 19.77 -13.05
CA ASP A 8 28.34 19.53 -14.46
C ASP A 8 28.55 18.05 -14.84
N ASP A 9 28.45 17.11 -13.85
CA ASP A 9 28.62 15.68 -14.07
C ASP A 9 27.26 14.96 -13.97
N LEU A 10 26.63 14.74 -15.12
CA LEU A 10 25.30 14.14 -15.22
C LEU A 10 25.21 12.75 -14.58
N GLN A 11 26.28 11.94 -14.65
CA GLN A 11 26.29 10.60 -14.07
C GLN A 11 26.31 10.67 -12.55
N LYS A 12 27.13 11.55 -11.97
CA LYS A 12 27.15 11.77 -10.52
C LYS A 12 25.89 12.45 -10.02
N GLN A 13 25.29 13.33 -10.80
CA GLN A 13 23.98 13.91 -10.51
C GLN A 13 22.90 12.81 -10.40
N GLU A 14 22.89 11.85 -11.32
CA GLU A 14 21.96 10.73 -11.30
C GLU A 14 22.17 9.83 -10.06
N GLU A 15 23.44 9.54 -9.74
CA GLU A 15 23.77 8.80 -8.51
C GLU A 15 23.33 9.55 -7.24
N CYS A 16 23.49 10.88 -7.19
CA CYS A 16 23.02 11.70 -6.09
C CYS A 16 21.51 11.70 -5.97
N ARG A 17 20.78 11.87 -7.08
CA ARG A 17 19.32 11.80 -7.11
C ARG A 17 18.82 10.45 -6.60
N LYS A 18 19.42 9.35 -7.07
CA LYS A 18 19.07 8.01 -6.59
C LYS A 18 19.28 7.86 -5.09
N LYS A 19 20.42 8.32 -4.56
CA LYS A 19 20.69 8.28 -3.11
C LYS A 19 19.72 9.13 -2.30
N ILE A 20 19.32 10.30 -2.81
CA ILE A 20 18.30 11.15 -2.14
C ILE A 20 16.96 10.44 -2.15
N TRP A 21 16.58 9.84 -3.27
CA TRP A 21 15.33 9.08 -3.40
C TRP A 21 15.28 7.91 -2.40
N ASP A 22 16.35 7.09 -2.38
CA ASP A 22 16.46 5.94 -1.47
C ASP A 22 16.42 6.37 0.00
N ALA A 23 17.13 7.46 0.35
CA ALA A 23 17.13 8.00 1.71
C ALA A 23 15.78 8.60 2.12
N SER A 24 15.08 9.27 1.21
CA SER A 24 13.75 9.82 1.45
C SER A 24 12.71 8.72 1.62
N GLY A 25 12.79 7.66 0.82
CA GLY A 25 11.94 6.47 0.96
C GLY A 25 12.10 5.79 2.32
N LEU A 26 13.36 5.60 2.75
CA LEU A 26 13.67 5.04 4.07
C LEU A 26 13.13 5.92 5.21
N LEU A 27 13.24 7.24 5.09
CA LEU A 27 12.73 8.18 6.10
C LEU A 27 11.20 8.12 6.19
N LEU A 28 10.50 8.06 5.07
CA LEU A 28 9.05 7.91 5.03
C LEU A 28 8.59 6.58 5.65
N GLU A 29 9.30 5.49 5.36
CA GLU A 29 9.05 4.18 5.96
C GLU A 29 9.19 4.24 7.49
N LEU A 30 10.29 4.85 7.98
CA LEU A 30 10.53 5.06 9.41
C LEU A 30 9.41 5.85 10.09
N ILE A 31 9.00 6.99 9.49
CA ILE A 31 7.93 7.83 10.03
C ILE A 31 6.62 7.04 10.11
N ASN A 32 6.26 6.32 9.05
CA ASN A 32 5.05 5.52 9.02
C ASN A 32 5.08 4.38 10.05
N GLU A 33 6.22 3.70 10.22
CA GLU A 33 6.37 2.66 11.24
C GLU A 33 6.24 3.20 12.67
N VAL A 34 6.80 4.39 12.95
CA VAL A 34 6.67 5.04 14.26
C VAL A 34 5.23 5.48 14.53
N LEU A 35 4.55 6.06 13.54
CA LEU A 35 3.14 6.44 13.65
C LEU A 35 2.24 5.22 13.89
N ASP A 36 2.52 4.13 13.19
CA ASP A 36 1.77 2.88 13.36
C ASP A 36 2.03 2.26 14.74
N MET A 37 3.27 2.31 15.23
CA MET A 37 3.58 1.86 16.59
C MET A 37 2.81 2.69 17.62
N GLY A 38 2.75 4.02 17.47
CA GLY A 38 1.94 4.88 18.35
C GLY A 38 0.45 4.51 18.34
N LYS A 39 -0.13 4.22 17.17
CA LYS A 39 -1.52 3.76 17.05
C LYS A 39 -1.74 2.37 17.66
N LEU A 40 -0.75 1.48 17.56
CA LEU A 40 -0.77 0.18 18.20
C LEU A 40 -0.77 0.28 19.73
N GLU A 41 0.08 1.11 20.29
CA GLU A 41 0.18 1.32 21.75
C GLU A 41 -1.06 2.01 22.32
N SER A 42 -1.70 2.92 21.57
CA SER A 42 -2.95 3.57 21.99
C SER A 42 -4.19 2.70 21.80
N GLY A 43 -4.08 1.54 21.14
CA GLY A 43 -5.22 0.68 20.81
C GLY A 43 -6.13 1.24 19.72
N GLU A 44 -5.67 2.23 18.96
CA GLU A 44 -6.41 2.92 17.91
C GLU A 44 -6.32 2.26 16.53
N ILE A 45 -5.92 0.99 16.47
CA ILE A 45 -5.91 0.29 15.18
C ILE A 45 -7.34 0.03 14.73
N ILE A 46 -7.73 0.66 13.65
CA ILE A 46 -8.99 0.38 12.97
C ILE A 46 -8.71 -0.70 11.93
N LEU A 47 -9.11 -1.94 12.22
CA LEU A 47 -9.09 -3.02 11.25
C LEU A 47 -10.25 -2.80 10.28
N GLU A 48 -9.94 -2.74 8.99
CA GLU A 48 -10.98 -2.75 7.96
C GLU A 48 -11.67 -4.13 7.95
N GLU A 49 -12.98 -4.14 7.86
CA GLU A 49 -13.75 -5.35 7.52
C GLU A 49 -14.27 -5.20 6.08
N ARG A 50 -13.49 -5.67 5.10
CA ARG A 50 -13.91 -5.68 3.70
C ARG A 50 -13.75 -7.05 3.07
N GLU A 51 -14.53 -7.31 2.06
CA GLU A 51 -14.45 -8.48 1.20
C GLU A 51 -13.14 -8.45 0.39
N PHE A 52 -12.47 -9.59 0.32
CA PHE A 52 -11.27 -9.74 -0.50
C PHE A 52 -11.05 -11.19 -0.93
N ASN A 53 -10.38 -11.37 -2.07
CA ASN A 53 -9.96 -12.68 -2.54
C ASN A 53 -8.51 -12.94 -2.11
N LEU A 54 -8.33 -13.96 -1.24
CA LEU A 54 -7.03 -14.32 -0.68
C LEU A 54 -6.04 -14.79 -1.76
N LYS A 55 -6.50 -15.49 -2.82
CA LYS A 55 -5.63 -15.95 -3.91
C LYS A 55 -5.00 -14.78 -4.65
N LYS A 56 -5.81 -13.76 -4.96
CA LYS A 56 -5.33 -12.53 -5.61
C LYS A 56 -4.32 -11.80 -4.73
N LEU A 57 -4.65 -11.64 -3.44
CA LEU A 57 -3.75 -10.99 -2.49
C LEU A 57 -2.39 -11.69 -2.37
N LEU A 58 -2.37 -13.02 -2.29
CA LEU A 58 -1.12 -13.80 -2.24
C LEU A 58 -0.34 -13.67 -3.55
N GLY A 59 -1.02 -13.69 -4.71
CA GLY A 59 -0.39 -13.47 -6.00
C GLY A 59 0.31 -12.11 -6.11
N ASP A 60 -0.36 -11.04 -5.67
CA ASP A 60 0.21 -9.69 -5.65
C ASP A 60 1.47 -9.60 -4.75
N ILE A 61 1.42 -10.24 -3.58
CA ILE A 61 2.56 -10.28 -2.64
C ILE A 61 3.73 -11.02 -3.28
N VAL A 62 3.49 -12.18 -3.87
CA VAL A 62 4.54 -12.99 -4.50
C VAL A 62 5.20 -12.23 -5.65
N ASN A 63 4.43 -11.58 -6.51
CA ASN A 63 4.95 -10.76 -7.61
C ASN A 63 5.92 -9.68 -7.13
N VAL A 64 5.64 -9.03 -5.99
CA VAL A 64 6.53 -8.03 -5.40
C VAL A 64 7.80 -8.67 -4.88
N VAL A 65 7.70 -9.78 -4.14
CA VAL A 65 8.85 -10.49 -3.55
C VAL A 65 9.74 -11.08 -4.63
N GLU A 66 9.20 -11.62 -5.72
CA GLU A 66 9.96 -12.11 -6.87
C GLU A 66 10.83 -11.03 -7.51
N LYS A 67 10.31 -9.81 -7.64
CA LYS A 67 11.08 -8.67 -8.15
C LYS A 67 12.27 -8.35 -7.23
N GLN A 68 12.04 -8.33 -5.92
CA GLN A 68 13.10 -8.06 -4.93
C GLN A 68 14.14 -9.19 -4.85
N SER A 69 13.73 -10.43 -5.07
CA SER A 69 14.59 -11.62 -4.96
C SER A 69 15.57 -11.80 -6.13
N LYS A 70 15.31 -11.15 -7.27
CA LYS A 70 16.13 -11.29 -8.49
C LYS A 70 17.59 -10.89 -8.29
N GLU A 71 17.85 -9.84 -7.53
CA GLU A 71 19.21 -9.36 -7.27
C GLU A 71 20.04 -10.39 -6.48
N CYS A 72 19.41 -11.14 -5.57
CA CYS A 72 20.04 -12.18 -4.74
C CYS A 72 19.93 -13.57 -5.36
N GLN A 73 19.33 -13.72 -6.54
CA GLN A 73 19.05 -15.00 -7.20
C GLN A 73 18.34 -16.00 -6.28
N LEU A 74 17.38 -15.54 -5.48
CA LEU A 74 16.60 -16.41 -4.60
C LEU A 74 15.52 -17.14 -5.39
N GLU A 75 15.27 -18.39 -5.00
CA GLU A 75 14.15 -19.19 -5.50
C GLU A 75 12.93 -18.98 -4.61
N ILE A 76 11.84 -18.48 -5.20
CA ILE A 76 10.54 -18.37 -4.52
C ILE A 76 9.73 -19.61 -4.86
N VAL A 77 9.37 -20.38 -3.85
CA VAL A 77 8.57 -21.60 -3.98
C VAL A 77 7.18 -21.34 -3.41
N GLN A 78 6.18 -21.36 -4.27
CA GLN A 78 4.78 -21.36 -3.86
C GLN A 78 4.32 -22.81 -3.75
N CYS A 79 3.72 -23.17 -2.60
CA CYS A 79 3.11 -24.47 -2.41
C CYS A 79 1.70 -24.51 -3.02
N ASP A 80 1.16 -25.71 -3.25
CA ASP A 80 -0.26 -25.86 -3.55
C ASP A 80 -1.08 -25.50 -2.32
N TYR A 81 -1.67 -24.32 -2.33
CA TYR A 81 -2.42 -23.80 -1.19
C TYR A 81 -3.64 -24.67 -0.86
N GLN A 82 -3.72 -25.10 0.37
CA GLN A 82 -4.83 -25.94 0.87
C GLN A 82 -5.94 -25.06 1.44
N ILE A 83 -6.60 -24.29 0.58
CA ILE A 83 -7.67 -23.32 0.91
C ILE A 83 -8.97 -23.76 0.24
N LYS A 84 -10.08 -23.79 0.99
CA LYS A 84 -11.42 -24.02 0.48
C LYS A 84 -12.17 -22.72 0.22
N HIS A 85 -12.01 -21.75 1.13
CA HIS A 85 -12.70 -20.47 1.07
C HIS A 85 -11.72 -19.35 0.70
N TRP A 86 -11.74 -18.96 -0.56
CA TRP A 86 -10.85 -17.91 -1.08
C TRP A 86 -11.38 -16.51 -0.86
N ASN A 87 -12.71 -16.35 -0.78
CA ASN A 87 -13.36 -15.07 -0.55
C ASN A 87 -13.60 -14.92 0.96
N LEU A 88 -12.97 -13.91 1.52
CA LEU A 88 -12.94 -13.68 2.97
C LEU A 88 -13.29 -12.22 3.26
N ILE A 89 -13.74 -11.97 4.49
CA ILE A 89 -13.95 -10.63 5.03
C ILE A 89 -12.88 -10.37 6.09
N GLY A 90 -12.16 -9.27 5.94
CA GLY A 90 -11.09 -8.86 6.84
C GLY A 90 -10.33 -7.65 6.33
N SER A 91 -9.09 -7.46 6.78
CA SER A 91 -8.25 -6.32 6.39
C SER A 91 -7.08 -6.76 5.48
N PRO A 92 -7.26 -6.80 4.14
CA PRO A 92 -6.22 -7.24 3.22
C PRO A 92 -4.97 -6.37 3.25
N ILE A 93 -5.09 -5.09 3.59
CA ILE A 93 -3.94 -4.18 3.72
C ILE A 93 -3.04 -4.61 4.88
N HIS A 94 -3.62 -4.93 6.04
CA HIS A 94 -2.84 -5.40 7.18
C HIS A 94 -2.24 -6.79 6.94
N ILE A 95 -2.97 -7.69 6.25
CA ILE A 95 -2.44 -9.00 5.84
C ILE A 95 -1.24 -8.82 4.90
N LYS A 96 -1.38 -7.97 3.86
CA LYS A 96 -0.29 -7.65 2.94
C LYS A 96 0.92 -7.12 3.70
N ARG A 97 0.71 -6.19 4.63
CA ARG A 97 1.77 -5.60 5.43
C ARG A 97 2.52 -6.64 6.28
N MET A 98 1.79 -7.49 7.02
CA MET A 98 2.38 -8.55 7.84
C MET A 98 3.23 -9.52 6.99
N LEU A 99 2.68 -10.00 5.88
CA LEU A 99 3.37 -10.92 5.00
C LEU A 99 4.57 -10.26 4.31
N MET A 100 4.45 -9.01 3.89
CA MET A 100 5.57 -8.25 3.30
C MET A 100 6.70 -8.02 4.30
N ASN A 101 6.41 -7.72 5.57
CA ASN A 101 7.43 -7.59 6.60
C ASN A 101 8.23 -8.90 6.79
N ILE A 102 7.54 -10.04 6.82
CA ILE A 102 8.20 -11.34 6.98
C ILE A 102 8.97 -11.72 5.73
N LEU A 103 8.37 -11.57 4.54
CA LEU A 103 8.99 -11.97 3.28
C LEU A 103 10.15 -11.05 2.87
N SER A 104 10.06 -9.74 3.12
CA SER A 104 11.18 -8.83 2.90
C SER A 104 12.36 -9.14 3.84
N ASN A 105 12.10 -9.53 5.08
CA ASN A 105 13.14 -10.07 5.97
C ASN A 105 13.73 -11.37 5.45
N ALA A 106 12.90 -12.27 4.92
CA ALA A 106 13.35 -13.52 4.31
C ALA A 106 14.22 -13.28 3.07
N VAL A 107 13.96 -12.23 2.27
CA VAL A 107 14.85 -11.83 1.17
C VAL A 107 16.14 -11.24 1.71
N LYS A 108 16.05 -10.27 2.62
CA LYS A 108 17.15 -9.47 3.16
C LYS A 108 18.19 -10.30 3.90
N TYR A 109 17.74 -11.25 4.71
CA TYR A 109 18.60 -12.10 5.54
C TYR A 109 18.85 -13.48 4.94
N ASN A 110 18.54 -13.66 3.63
CA ASN A 110 18.82 -14.93 2.96
C ASN A 110 20.27 -15.02 2.49
N ARG A 111 20.62 -16.21 2.05
CA ARG A 111 21.89 -16.49 1.39
C ARG A 111 21.74 -16.37 -0.12
N TYR A 112 22.81 -16.05 -0.79
CA TYR A 112 22.86 -16.08 -2.24
C TYR A 112 22.44 -17.48 -2.76
N LYS A 113 21.49 -17.50 -3.70
CA LYS A 113 20.84 -18.73 -4.23
C LYS A 113 20.07 -19.53 -3.17
N GLY A 114 19.61 -18.87 -2.10
CA GLY A 114 18.73 -19.48 -1.12
C GLY A 114 17.30 -19.62 -1.61
N LYS A 115 16.42 -20.09 -0.72
CA LYS A 115 15.00 -20.30 -1.03
C LYS A 115 14.11 -19.57 -0.04
N ILE A 116 12.95 -19.16 -0.52
CA ILE A 116 11.83 -18.68 0.28
C ILE A 116 10.61 -19.50 -0.12
N ILE A 117 9.94 -20.08 0.86
CA ILE A 117 8.75 -20.91 0.66
C ILE A 117 7.58 -20.19 1.30
N LEU A 118 6.54 -19.90 0.51
CA LEU A 118 5.27 -19.39 0.97
C LEU A 118 4.22 -20.49 0.82
N ASP A 119 3.61 -20.89 1.95
CA ASP A 119 2.52 -21.85 2.01
C ASP A 119 1.33 -21.21 2.74
N CYS A 120 0.11 -21.62 2.38
CA CYS A 120 -1.11 -21.12 2.98
C CYS A 120 -2.14 -22.25 3.11
N ARG A 121 -2.73 -22.40 4.30
CA ARG A 121 -3.64 -23.52 4.60
C ARG A 121 -4.84 -23.05 5.39
N GLU A 122 -5.99 -23.58 5.06
CA GLU A 122 -7.17 -23.48 5.90
C GLU A 122 -7.13 -24.62 6.95
N VAL A 123 -6.80 -24.25 8.18
CA VAL A 123 -6.61 -25.21 9.29
C VAL A 123 -7.93 -25.76 9.81
N SER A 124 -8.94 -24.88 9.91
CA SER A 124 -10.27 -25.23 10.37
C SER A 124 -11.30 -24.24 9.88
N CYS A 125 -12.54 -24.68 9.81
CA CYS A 125 -13.70 -23.85 9.54
C CYS A 125 -14.77 -24.16 10.59
N ILE A 126 -15.24 -23.14 11.31
CA ILE A 126 -16.26 -23.27 12.34
C ILE A 126 -17.34 -22.21 12.08
N GLY A 127 -18.55 -22.67 11.71
CA GLY A 127 -19.62 -21.78 11.28
C GLY A 127 -19.20 -20.96 10.06
N ASN A 128 -19.25 -19.64 10.14
CA ASN A 128 -18.85 -18.70 9.09
C ASN A 128 -17.42 -18.12 9.30
N ALA A 129 -16.55 -18.84 10.03
CA ALA A 129 -15.19 -18.41 10.27
C ALA A 129 -14.18 -19.49 9.85
N ALA A 130 -13.23 -19.11 9.00
CA ALA A 130 -12.11 -19.94 8.59
C ALA A 130 -10.84 -19.50 9.32
N LEU A 131 -10.09 -20.45 9.88
CA LEU A 131 -8.76 -20.21 10.43
C LEU A 131 -7.72 -20.46 9.34
N ILE A 132 -7.06 -19.41 8.89
CA ILE A 132 -6.03 -19.48 7.84
C ILE A 132 -4.65 -19.43 8.49
N GLU A 133 -3.79 -20.37 8.11
CA GLU A 133 -2.38 -20.43 8.50
C GLU A 133 -1.50 -20.01 7.31
N PHE A 134 -0.70 -18.96 7.48
CA PHE A 134 0.34 -18.53 6.55
C PHE A 134 1.67 -19.05 7.07
N ILE A 135 2.45 -19.70 6.22
CA ILE A 135 3.76 -20.26 6.56
C ILE A 135 4.79 -19.63 5.62
N CYS A 136 5.71 -18.86 6.19
CA CYS A 136 6.82 -18.26 5.46
C CYS A 136 8.12 -18.89 5.97
N LYS A 137 8.83 -19.63 5.10
CA LYS A 137 10.08 -20.30 5.45
C LYS A 137 11.19 -19.82 4.54
N ASP A 138 12.34 -19.48 5.11
CA ASP A 138 13.57 -19.13 4.40
C ASP A 138 14.72 -20.09 4.73
N THR A 139 15.74 -20.08 3.89
CA THR A 139 16.99 -20.79 4.09
C THR A 139 18.15 -19.86 4.41
N GLY A 140 17.83 -18.75 5.07
CA GLY A 140 18.75 -17.67 5.36
C GLY A 140 19.76 -17.96 6.48
N ILE A 141 20.26 -16.88 7.08
CA ILE A 141 21.25 -16.98 8.15
C ILE A 141 20.67 -17.45 9.48
N GLY A 142 19.33 -17.45 9.62
CA GLY A 142 18.67 -17.74 10.89
C GLY A 142 19.02 -16.75 11.99
N MET A 143 18.56 -16.98 13.21
CA MET A 143 18.71 -16.11 14.36
C MET A 143 19.43 -16.79 15.51
N SER A 144 20.23 -16.04 16.29
CA SER A 144 20.80 -16.53 17.54
C SER A 144 19.71 -16.72 18.61
N LYS A 145 19.96 -17.56 19.60
CA LYS A 145 18.99 -17.80 20.68
C LYS A 145 18.72 -16.54 21.48
N GLU A 146 19.75 -15.76 21.70
CA GLU A 146 19.65 -14.47 22.42
C GLU A 146 18.73 -13.49 21.68
N TYR A 147 18.83 -13.39 20.34
CA TYR A 147 18.00 -12.51 19.56
C TYR A 147 16.55 -13.01 19.47
N GLN A 148 16.34 -14.34 19.44
CA GLN A 148 14.98 -14.92 19.39
C GLN A 148 14.11 -14.52 20.59
N GLU A 149 14.70 -14.24 21.75
CA GLU A 149 13.98 -13.77 22.93
C GLU A 149 13.44 -12.34 22.77
N HIS A 150 14.06 -11.54 21.89
CA HIS A 150 13.80 -10.11 21.73
C HIS A 150 13.25 -9.72 20.34
N ILE A 151 13.01 -10.67 19.44
CA ILE A 151 12.60 -10.40 18.04
C ILE A 151 11.35 -9.52 17.92
N PHE A 152 10.46 -9.57 18.90
CA PHE A 152 9.24 -8.78 18.94
C PHE A 152 9.35 -7.50 19.79
N GLU A 153 10.53 -7.19 20.31
CA GLU A 153 10.77 -5.94 21.02
C GLU A 153 11.09 -4.81 20.04
N PRO A 154 10.51 -3.61 20.21
CA PRO A 154 10.77 -2.49 19.33
C PRO A 154 12.26 -2.12 19.27
N PHE A 155 12.72 -1.69 18.08
CA PHE A 155 14.09 -1.24 17.82
C PHE A 155 15.20 -2.29 18.03
N THR A 156 14.85 -3.56 18.15
CA THR A 156 15.81 -4.65 18.38
C THR A 156 16.32 -5.20 17.05
N GLN A 157 17.63 -5.37 16.94
CA GLN A 157 18.31 -5.94 15.78
C GLN A 157 19.47 -6.84 16.21
N GLU A 158 19.68 -7.99 15.55
CA GLU A 158 20.78 -8.92 15.89
C GLU A 158 22.16 -8.32 15.57
N PHE A 159 22.25 -7.45 14.56
CA PHE A 159 23.51 -6.84 14.10
C PHE A 159 23.48 -5.32 14.24
N ASN A 160 23.96 -4.82 15.40
CA ASN A 160 24.06 -3.38 15.68
C ASN A 160 25.34 -2.72 15.15
N SER A 161 26.07 -3.30 14.18
CA SER A 161 27.24 -2.64 13.64
C SER A 161 26.84 -1.63 12.56
N ALA A 162 27.31 -0.38 12.69
CA ALA A 162 27.20 0.69 11.68
C ALA A 162 27.80 0.30 10.29
N ARG A 163 28.26 -0.92 10.14
CA ARG A 163 28.80 -1.54 8.91
C ARG A 163 27.94 -2.69 8.40
N SER A 164 26.83 -3.06 9.04
CA SER A 164 25.94 -4.07 8.50
C SER A 164 25.25 -3.48 7.27
N SER A 165 25.46 -4.10 6.11
CA SER A 165 24.78 -3.77 4.84
C SER A 165 23.26 -3.98 4.90
N PHE A 166 22.73 -4.44 6.03
CA PHE A 166 21.32 -4.72 6.27
C PHE A 166 20.71 -3.65 7.19
N GLY A 167 20.36 -2.49 6.62
CA GLY A 167 19.58 -1.46 7.33
C GLY A 167 18.19 -1.93 7.69
N GLY A 168 17.59 -1.41 8.76
CA GLY A 168 16.19 -1.67 9.16
C GLY A 168 15.90 -0.90 10.43
N THR A 169 14.63 -0.74 10.77
CA THR A 169 14.15 0.02 11.92
C THR A 169 14.09 -0.80 13.20
N GLY A 170 13.90 -2.12 13.04
CA GLY A 170 13.57 -3.02 14.14
C GLY A 170 12.12 -2.92 14.60
N LEU A 171 11.24 -2.26 13.81
CA LEU A 171 9.82 -2.10 14.13
C LEU A 171 8.92 -3.10 13.37
N GLY A 172 9.36 -3.64 12.25
CA GLY A 172 8.53 -4.50 11.41
C GLY A 172 7.97 -5.73 12.14
N MET A 173 8.78 -6.45 12.92
CA MET A 173 8.33 -7.64 13.65
C MET A 173 7.40 -7.34 14.83
N PRO A 174 7.66 -6.35 15.70
CA PRO A 174 6.70 -5.88 16.70
C PRO A 174 5.36 -5.49 16.10
N ILE A 175 5.35 -4.70 15.02
CA ILE A 175 4.13 -4.30 14.30
C ILE A 175 3.40 -5.54 13.76
N THR A 176 4.12 -6.49 13.15
CA THR A 176 3.52 -7.73 12.64
C THR A 176 2.82 -8.51 13.75
N LYS A 177 3.46 -8.68 14.91
CA LYS A 177 2.88 -9.37 16.06
C LYS A 177 1.60 -8.67 16.54
N SER A 178 1.66 -7.36 16.73
CA SER A 178 0.51 -6.58 17.21
C SER A 178 -0.66 -6.62 16.23
N LEU A 179 -0.41 -6.57 14.92
CA LEU A 179 -1.46 -6.71 13.89
C LEU A 179 -2.09 -8.11 13.91
N VAL A 180 -1.29 -9.17 14.03
CA VAL A 180 -1.80 -10.55 14.15
C VAL A 180 -2.70 -10.69 15.38
N GLU A 181 -2.26 -10.16 16.53
CA GLU A 181 -3.02 -10.18 17.79
C GLU A 181 -4.30 -9.35 17.69
N ALA A 182 -4.25 -8.15 17.08
CA ALA A 182 -5.43 -7.32 16.85
C ALA A 182 -6.47 -8.01 15.94
N MET A 183 -6.02 -8.83 14.98
CA MET A 183 -6.88 -9.66 14.13
C MET A 183 -7.36 -10.95 14.82
N GLY A 184 -7.09 -11.13 16.12
CA GLY A 184 -7.47 -12.32 16.87
C GLY A 184 -6.65 -13.57 16.52
N GLY A 185 -5.50 -13.39 15.92
CA GLY A 185 -4.60 -14.46 15.49
C GLY A 185 -3.44 -14.73 16.46
N ASN A 186 -2.55 -15.62 16.04
CA ASN A 186 -1.32 -15.95 16.74
C ASN A 186 -0.14 -16.03 15.75
N ILE A 187 1.05 -15.60 16.18
CA ILE A 187 2.29 -15.72 15.42
C ILE A 187 3.28 -16.58 16.22
N GLU A 188 3.85 -17.56 15.53
CA GLU A 188 4.90 -18.43 16.03
C GLU A 188 6.08 -18.44 15.06
N PHE A 189 7.27 -18.74 15.55
CA PHE A 189 8.43 -18.90 14.67
C PHE A 189 9.38 -19.97 15.21
N GLU A 190 10.12 -20.55 14.28
CA GLU A 190 11.24 -21.46 14.55
C GLU A 190 12.44 -20.95 13.76
N SER A 191 13.59 -20.80 14.42
CA SER A 191 14.81 -20.36 13.76
C SER A 191 16.04 -21.07 14.30
N GLU A 192 16.94 -21.40 13.39
CA GLU A 192 18.22 -21.98 13.73
C GLU A 192 19.31 -21.24 12.96
N LYS A 193 20.37 -20.84 13.69
CA LYS A 193 21.49 -20.11 13.11
C LYS A 193 22.14 -20.90 12.00
N ASN A 194 22.30 -20.29 10.84
CA ASN A 194 22.82 -20.88 9.64
C ASN A 194 21.95 -21.96 8.95
N VAL A 195 20.71 -22.13 9.35
CA VAL A 195 19.73 -23.01 8.70
C VAL A 195 18.61 -22.21 8.04
N GLY A 196 18.05 -21.22 8.74
CA GLY A 196 16.98 -20.35 8.27
C GLY A 196 15.92 -20.12 9.32
N THR A 197 14.79 -19.53 8.90
CA THR A 197 13.67 -19.21 9.78
C THR A 197 12.35 -19.65 9.16
N THR A 198 11.40 -20.04 10.01
CA THR A 198 10.03 -20.36 9.62
C THR A 198 9.09 -19.56 10.51
N PHE A 199 8.28 -18.69 9.93
CA PHE A 199 7.18 -18.00 10.60
C PHE A 199 5.85 -18.69 10.27
N ARG A 200 4.96 -18.77 11.26
CA ARG A 200 3.60 -19.29 11.14
C ARG A 200 2.64 -18.28 11.74
N LEU A 201 1.71 -17.79 10.93
CA LEU A 201 0.65 -16.88 11.36
C LEU A 201 -0.68 -17.60 11.23
N LYS A 202 -1.45 -17.68 12.29
CA LYS A 202 -2.81 -18.24 12.29
C LYS A 202 -3.80 -17.11 12.54
N ILE A 203 -4.64 -16.80 11.57
CA ILE A 203 -5.56 -15.66 11.62
C ILE A 203 -6.97 -16.14 11.27
N PRO A 204 -7.98 -15.84 12.11
CA PRO A 204 -9.37 -16.13 11.79
C PRO A 204 -9.95 -15.08 10.85
N PHE A 205 -10.72 -15.53 9.84
CA PHE A 205 -11.43 -14.67 8.92
C PHE A 205 -12.89 -15.08 8.85
N LYS A 206 -13.79 -14.12 8.67
CA LYS A 206 -15.17 -14.42 8.26
C LYS A 206 -15.15 -14.88 6.80
N ILE A 207 -15.94 -15.90 6.49
CA ILE A 207 -16.11 -16.35 5.12
C ILE A 207 -17.12 -15.43 4.43
N ASP A 208 -16.81 -15.05 3.20
CA ASP A 208 -17.76 -14.37 2.36
C ASP A 208 -18.50 -15.41 1.51
N ASP A 209 -19.75 -15.70 1.90
CA ASP A 209 -20.63 -16.64 1.21
C ASP A 209 -21.34 -16.00 0.01
N CYS A 210 -21.12 -14.71 -0.28
CA CYS A 210 -21.68 -14.08 -1.46
C CYS A 210 -21.05 -14.68 -2.72
N VAL A 211 -21.88 -15.10 -3.66
CA VAL A 211 -21.43 -15.55 -4.99
C VAL A 211 -20.97 -14.31 -5.73
N HIS A 212 -19.70 -13.95 -5.58
CA HIS A 212 -19.09 -13.00 -6.47
C HIS A 212 -18.94 -13.69 -7.83
N ILE A 213 -19.71 -13.24 -8.80
CA ILE A 213 -19.40 -13.52 -10.21
C ILE A 213 -18.03 -12.87 -10.39
N GLU A 214 -16.99 -13.67 -10.56
CA GLU A 214 -15.67 -13.18 -10.95
C GLU A 214 -15.88 -12.34 -12.21
N GLU A 215 -15.79 -11.02 -12.08
CA GLU A 215 -15.59 -10.21 -13.26
C GLU A 215 -14.26 -10.70 -13.86
N PRO A 216 -14.23 -11.01 -15.16
CA PRO A 216 -13.03 -11.53 -15.80
C PRO A 216 -11.89 -10.57 -15.47
N THR A 217 -10.78 -11.12 -14.97
CA THR A 217 -9.51 -10.41 -14.82
C THR A 217 -9.31 -9.61 -16.10
N GLU A 218 -9.43 -8.30 -15.98
CA GLU A 218 -9.11 -7.41 -17.08
C GLU A 218 -7.69 -7.75 -17.53
N GLU A 219 -7.58 -8.35 -18.71
CA GLU A 219 -6.33 -8.41 -19.45
C GLU A 219 -5.69 -7.02 -19.37
N GLU A 220 -4.38 -6.95 -19.27
CA GLU A 220 -3.60 -5.71 -19.35
C GLU A 220 -3.90 -5.03 -20.69
N HIS A 221 -5.07 -4.43 -20.80
CA HIS A 221 -5.34 -3.50 -21.87
C HIS A 221 -4.42 -2.30 -21.59
N ASN A 222 -3.71 -1.88 -22.62
CA ASN A 222 -3.04 -0.59 -22.67
C ASN A 222 -4.09 0.48 -22.39
N VAL A 223 -4.23 0.79 -21.10
CA VAL A 223 -5.24 1.73 -20.62
C VAL A 223 -4.73 3.11 -20.98
N SER A 224 -5.30 3.73 -22.00
CA SER A 224 -4.99 5.08 -22.41
C SER A 224 -5.97 6.06 -21.78
N ILE A 225 -5.45 7.10 -21.16
CA ILE A 225 -6.22 8.26 -20.68
C ILE A 225 -5.93 9.52 -21.55
N GLU A 226 -5.49 9.29 -22.79
CA GLU A 226 -5.20 10.36 -23.74
C GLU A 226 -6.46 11.18 -24.02
N GLY A 227 -6.36 12.50 -23.86
CA GLY A 227 -7.46 13.43 -24.04
C GLY A 227 -8.47 13.54 -22.90
N VAL A 228 -8.36 12.71 -21.86
CA VAL A 228 -9.21 12.82 -20.64
C VAL A 228 -8.92 14.13 -19.92
N ARG A 229 -9.95 14.91 -19.62
CA ARG A 229 -9.86 16.22 -18.95
C ARG A 229 -10.06 16.05 -17.44
N VAL A 230 -8.99 16.22 -16.71
CA VAL A 230 -8.89 15.94 -15.28
C VAL A 230 -8.83 17.27 -14.53
N LEU A 231 -9.83 17.58 -13.70
CA LEU A 231 -9.73 18.66 -12.73
C LEU A 231 -9.00 18.16 -11.48
N VAL A 232 -7.85 18.75 -11.19
CA VAL A 232 -7.02 18.40 -10.03
C VAL A 232 -7.12 19.53 -9.01
N ALA A 233 -7.60 19.21 -7.79
CA ALA A 233 -7.64 20.11 -6.65
C ALA A 233 -6.58 19.68 -5.62
N GLU A 234 -5.55 20.49 -5.43
CA GLU A 234 -4.39 20.23 -4.57
C GLU A 234 -3.84 21.58 -4.09
N ASP A 235 -3.59 21.74 -2.79
CA ASP A 235 -3.10 23.00 -2.20
C ASP A 235 -1.57 23.09 -2.14
N ASN A 236 -0.87 21.96 -2.36
CA ASN A 236 0.58 21.91 -2.39
C ASN A 236 1.11 21.97 -3.83
N ASP A 237 1.83 23.06 -4.16
CA ASP A 237 2.37 23.30 -5.50
C ASP A 237 3.21 22.14 -6.03
N LEU A 238 4.04 21.52 -5.18
CA LEU A 238 4.89 20.39 -5.60
C LEU A 238 4.05 19.15 -5.95
N ASN A 239 3.03 18.84 -5.15
CA ASN A 239 2.11 17.73 -5.43
C ASN A 239 1.33 17.99 -6.72
N MET A 240 0.89 19.24 -6.93
CA MET A 240 0.23 19.67 -8.16
C MET A 240 1.14 19.48 -9.39
N GLU A 241 2.39 19.91 -9.31
CA GLU A 241 3.38 19.74 -10.40
C GLU A 241 3.63 18.26 -10.71
N ILE A 242 3.77 17.41 -9.68
CA ILE A 242 3.96 15.97 -9.85
C ILE A 242 2.74 15.34 -10.53
N THR A 243 1.54 15.66 -10.05
CA THR A 243 0.29 15.12 -10.59
C THR A 243 0.08 15.57 -12.04
N GLU A 244 0.31 16.84 -12.34
CA GLU A 244 0.27 17.39 -13.70
C GLU A 244 1.27 16.68 -14.62
N PHE A 245 2.52 16.52 -14.18
CA PHE A 245 3.54 15.83 -14.96
C PHE A 245 3.13 14.40 -15.29
N VAL A 246 2.66 13.65 -14.31
CA VAL A 246 2.22 12.26 -14.48
C VAL A 246 1.07 12.16 -15.49
N LEU A 247 0.03 12.97 -15.33
CA LEU A 247 -1.15 12.94 -16.18
C LEU A 247 -0.86 13.44 -17.60
N SER A 248 -0.11 14.54 -17.73
CA SER A 248 0.27 15.10 -19.04
C SER A 248 1.21 14.18 -19.81
N SER A 249 2.07 13.41 -19.12
CA SER A 249 2.99 12.44 -19.76
C SER A 249 2.27 11.32 -20.51
N VAL A 250 1.01 11.05 -20.15
CA VAL A 250 0.14 10.03 -20.80
C VAL A 250 -1.00 10.65 -21.62
N GLY A 251 -0.89 11.96 -21.92
CA GLY A 251 -1.78 12.65 -22.84
C GLY A 251 -3.09 13.18 -22.23
N ALA A 252 -3.28 13.13 -20.91
CA ALA A 252 -4.43 13.74 -20.24
C ALA A 252 -4.31 15.28 -20.21
N VAL A 253 -5.44 15.96 -20.20
CA VAL A 253 -5.53 17.42 -20.08
C VAL A 253 -5.84 17.79 -18.62
N VAL A 254 -4.92 18.52 -17.98
CA VAL A 254 -5.05 18.88 -16.56
C VAL A 254 -5.59 20.28 -16.40
N ILE A 255 -6.66 20.43 -15.60
CA ILE A 255 -7.24 21.67 -15.15
C ILE A 255 -6.91 21.78 -13.66
N LYS A 256 -6.26 22.89 -13.26
CA LYS A 256 -5.73 23.03 -11.89
C LYS A 256 -6.66 23.87 -11.02
N ALA A 257 -6.81 23.45 -9.77
CA ALA A 257 -7.43 24.20 -8.69
C ALA A 257 -6.54 24.11 -7.44
N SER A 258 -6.18 25.22 -6.85
CA SER A 258 -5.30 25.32 -5.69
C SER A 258 -6.00 25.09 -4.34
N ASN A 259 -7.32 24.90 -4.34
CA ASN A 259 -8.14 24.60 -3.15
C ASN A 259 -9.54 24.14 -3.57
N GLY A 260 -10.33 23.70 -2.58
CA GLY A 260 -11.69 23.22 -2.82
C GLY A 260 -12.65 24.27 -3.36
N GLN A 261 -12.50 25.54 -2.95
CA GLN A 261 -13.33 26.64 -3.44
C GLN A 261 -13.11 26.89 -4.93
N GLU A 262 -11.85 26.92 -5.37
CA GLU A 262 -11.50 27.11 -6.78
C GLU A 262 -11.97 25.92 -7.63
N ALA A 263 -11.88 24.68 -7.11
CA ALA A 263 -12.41 23.51 -7.79
C ALA A 263 -13.92 23.59 -8.02
N ILE A 264 -14.67 24.05 -7.02
CA ILE A 264 -16.12 24.32 -7.11
C ILE A 264 -16.41 25.34 -8.23
N GLU A 265 -15.70 26.47 -8.22
CA GLU A 265 -15.92 27.56 -9.18
C GLU A 265 -15.57 27.16 -10.62
N ILE A 266 -14.47 26.41 -10.81
CA ILE A 266 -14.09 25.90 -12.13
C ILE A 266 -15.15 24.92 -12.63
N PHE A 267 -15.60 23.98 -11.78
CA PHE A 267 -16.64 23.05 -12.17
C PHE A 267 -17.97 23.74 -12.46
N GLU A 268 -18.38 24.73 -11.66
CA GLU A 268 -19.61 25.49 -11.86
C GLU A 268 -19.60 26.27 -13.20
N LYS A 269 -18.45 26.86 -13.57
CA LYS A 269 -18.29 27.66 -14.78
C LYS A 269 -18.08 26.84 -16.04
N SER A 270 -17.66 25.57 -15.91
CA SER A 270 -17.43 24.68 -17.06
C SER A 270 -18.76 24.28 -17.72
N GLU A 271 -18.69 23.95 -19.00
CA GLU A 271 -19.83 23.35 -19.70
C GLU A 271 -20.04 21.90 -19.23
N VAL A 272 -21.27 21.39 -19.38
CA VAL A 272 -21.59 19.98 -19.05
C VAL A 272 -20.76 19.07 -19.95
N GLY A 273 -20.00 18.16 -19.34
CA GLY A 273 -19.07 17.28 -20.05
C GLY A 273 -17.77 17.92 -20.49
N GLU A 274 -17.39 19.11 -20.00
CA GLU A 274 -16.08 19.71 -20.24
C GLU A 274 -15.01 19.15 -19.28
N ILE A 275 -15.40 18.59 -18.15
CA ILE A 275 -14.55 17.89 -17.19
C ILE A 275 -15.01 16.45 -17.13
N ASP A 276 -14.07 15.51 -17.33
CA ASP A 276 -14.39 14.08 -17.36
C ASP A 276 -14.26 13.44 -15.98
N ILE A 277 -13.32 13.91 -15.14
CA ILE A 277 -13.07 13.39 -13.80
C ILE A 277 -12.40 14.44 -12.90
N ILE A 278 -12.63 14.34 -11.60
CA ILE A 278 -12.05 15.22 -10.58
C ILE A 278 -11.14 14.41 -9.66
N LEU A 279 -9.88 14.81 -9.52
CA LEU A 279 -8.99 14.39 -8.45
C LEU A 279 -9.02 15.45 -7.36
N MET A 280 -9.48 15.08 -6.15
CA MET A 280 -9.75 16.00 -5.07
C MET A 280 -8.93 15.66 -3.82
N ASP A 281 -8.00 16.52 -3.44
CA ASP A 281 -7.37 16.37 -2.13
C ASP A 281 -8.41 16.53 -1.01
N VAL A 282 -8.41 15.62 -0.07
CA VAL A 282 -9.32 15.63 1.07
C VAL A 282 -8.96 16.77 2.03
N MET A 283 -7.66 17.01 2.24
CA MET A 283 -7.16 17.96 3.22
C MET A 283 -6.62 19.23 2.56
N MET A 284 -7.49 20.22 2.40
CA MET A 284 -7.11 21.54 1.87
C MET A 284 -7.56 22.66 2.81
N PRO A 285 -6.84 23.80 2.87
CA PRO A 285 -7.22 24.93 3.69
C PRO A 285 -8.50 25.61 3.17
N GLY A 286 -9.31 26.11 4.07
CA GLY A 286 -10.56 26.80 3.75
C GLY A 286 -11.69 25.83 3.46
N VAL A 287 -11.97 25.54 2.20
CA VAL A 287 -12.94 24.51 1.79
C VAL A 287 -12.20 23.21 1.53
N ASP A 288 -12.37 22.23 2.42
CA ASP A 288 -11.78 20.91 2.26
C ASP A 288 -12.43 20.11 1.12
N GLY A 289 -11.78 19.02 0.67
CA GLY A 289 -12.28 18.24 -0.46
C GLY A 289 -13.61 17.56 -0.20
N VAL A 290 -13.91 17.20 1.05
CA VAL A 290 -15.20 16.61 1.46
C VAL A 290 -16.33 17.63 1.32
N ALA A 291 -16.12 18.86 1.81
CA ALA A 291 -17.07 19.95 1.67
C ALA A 291 -17.26 20.36 0.20
N ALA A 292 -16.15 20.46 -0.56
CA ALA A 292 -16.18 20.74 -1.99
C ALA A 292 -17.01 19.72 -2.75
N THR A 293 -16.81 18.43 -2.48
CA THR A 293 -17.57 17.34 -3.10
C THR A 293 -19.05 17.44 -2.81
N ARG A 294 -19.45 17.70 -1.55
CA ARG A 294 -20.86 17.88 -1.19
C ARG A 294 -21.50 19.03 -1.94
N ILE A 295 -20.79 20.16 -2.09
CA ILE A 295 -21.27 21.31 -2.84
C ILE A 295 -21.42 20.95 -4.32
N ILE A 296 -20.41 20.34 -4.96
CA ILE A 296 -20.49 19.88 -6.34
C ILE A 296 -21.68 18.94 -6.55
N ARG A 297 -21.87 17.94 -5.68
CA ARG A 297 -22.97 16.96 -5.76
C ARG A 297 -24.36 17.61 -5.57
N SER A 298 -24.43 18.77 -4.90
CA SER A 298 -25.67 19.50 -4.69
C SER A 298 -26.07 20.48 -5.82
N MET A 299 -25.18 20.71 -6.79
CA MET A 299 -25.44 21.60 -7.91
C MET A 299 -26.56 21.07 -8.80
N SER A 300 -27.31 22.04 -9.40
CA SER A 300 -28.45 21.71 -10.28
C SER A 300 -28.06 21.38 -11.72
N ARG A 301 -26.78 21.07 -11.96
CA ARG A 301 -26.30 20.68 -13.29
C ARG A 301 -26.38 19.15 -13.48
N GLU A 302 -26.51 18.72 -14.71
CA GLU A 302 -26.83 17.32 -15.05
C GLU A 302 -25.70 16.34 -14.64
N ASP A 303 -24.43 16.72 -14.85
CA ASP A 303 -23.26 15.93 -14.56
C ASP A 303 -22.79 15.99 -13.09
N ALA A 304 -23.28 16.90 -12.28
CA ALA A 304 -22.86 17.07 -10.91
C ALA A 304 -23.04 15.82 -10.02
N LYS A 305 -24.02 14.98 -10.33
CA LYS A 305 -24.31 13.75 -9.59
C LYS A 305 -23.50 12.54 -10.08
N THR A 306 -23.04 12.59 -11.32
CA THR A 306 -22.44 11.43 -12.03
C THR A 306 -20.94 11.57 -12.28
N ILE A 307 -20.40 12.82 -12.33
CA ILE A 307 -18.97 13.02 -12.55
C ILE A 307 -18.14 12.22 -11.54
N PRO A 308 -17.16 11.42 -11.95
CA PRO A 308 -16.29 10.71 -11.04
C PRO A 308 -15.47 11.71 -10.21
N ILE A 309 -15.48 11.56 -8.89
CA ILE A 309 -14.63 12.31 -7.96
C ILE A 309 -13.80 11.34 -7.17
N ILE A 310 -12.49 11.41 -7.33
CA ILE A 310 -11.51 10.53 -6.70
C ILE A 310 -10.84 11.32 -5.57
N ALA A 311 -10.93 10.81 -4.35
CA ALA A 311 -10.25 11.38 -3.20
C ALA A 311 -8.74 11.15 -3.27
N MET A 312 -7.94 12.16 -3.00
CA MET A 312 -6.50 12.03 -2.73
C MET A 312 -6.29 12.22 -1.22
N THR A 313 -5.76 11.20 -0.52
CA THR A 313 -5.65 11.21 0.94
C THR A 313 -4.23 10.92 1.41
N ALA A 314 -3.77 11.57 2.47
CA ALA A 314 -2.50 11.24 3.11
C ALA A 314 -2.57 9.90 3.88
N ASN A 315 -3.76 9.43 4.23
CA ASN A 315 -3.96 8.24 5.03
C ASN A 315 -5.09 7.36 4.45
N ALA A 316 -4.71 6.21 3.92
CA ALA A 316 -5.65 5.24 3.35
C ALA A 316 -6.55 4.55 4.42
N PHE A 317 -6.30 4.79 5.71
CA PHE A 317 -6.81 4.00 6.82
C PHE A 317 -7.88 4.66 7.68
N SER A 318 -8.34 5.88 7.38
CA SER A 318 -9.01 6.66 8.39
C SER A 318 -10.46 6.99 8.10
N GLU A 319 -11.08 7.62 9.09
CA GLU A 319 -12.37 8.35 9.04
C GLU A 319 -12.51 9.18 7.77
N ASP A 320 -11.40 9.64 7.18
CA ASP A 320 -11.39 10.44 5.95
C ASP A 320 -11.97 9.67 4.76
N ARG A 321 -11.74 8.36 4.67
CA ARG A 321 -12.33 7.53 3.61
C ARG A 321 -13.85 7.40 3.77
N LEU A 322 -14.32 7.13 5.00
CA LEU A 322 -15.77 7.07 5.27
C LEU A 322 -16.41 8.40 4.95
N ARG A 323 -15.82 9.52 5.40
CA ARG A 323 -16.29 10.87 5.12
C ARG A 323 -16.31 11.21 3.63
N ALA A 324 -15.30 10.74 2.86
CA ALA A 324 -15.22 10.92 1.42
C ALA A 324 -16.35 10.15 0.70
N VAL A 325 -16.58 8.89 1.05
CA VAL A 325 -17.68 8.09 0.51
C VAL A 325 -19.05 8.69 0.85
N GLU A 326 -19.27 9.10 2.11
CA GLU A 326 -20.51 9.78 2.54
C GLU A 326 -20.74 11.11 1.83
N ALA A 327 -19.68 11.80 1.41
CA ALA A 327 -19.77 13.02 0.62
C ALA A 327 -20.11 12.77 -0.85
N GLY A 328 -20.01 11.51 -1.32
CA GLY A 328 -20.30 11.11 -2.69
C GLY A 328 -19.05 11.03 -3.59
N MET A 329 -17.85 10.84 -3.02
CA MET A 329 -16.66 10.48 -3.80
C MET A 329 -16.74 9.02 -4.24
N ASN A 330 -16.20 8.72 -5.41
CA ASN A 330 -16.34 7.41 -6.06
C ASN A 330 -15.23 6.43 -5.65
N GLU A 331 -14.01 6.95 -5.47
CA GLU A 331 -12.83 6.15 -5.15
C GLU A 331 -11.82 6.99 -4.35
N HIS A 332 -10.73 6.39 -3.90
CA HIS A 332 -9.66 7.10 -3.18
C HIS A 332 -8.28 6.63 -3.65
N LEU A 333 -7.33 7.55 -3.64
CA LEU A 333 -5.90 7.35 -3.89
C LEU A 333 -5.11 7.79 -2.66
N SER A 334 -4.18 6.97 -2.21
CA SER A 334 -3.28 7.33 -1.11
C SER A 334 -2.09 8.15 -1.63
N LYS A 335 -1.73 9.20 -0.94
CA LYS A 335 -0.47 9.92 -1.14
C LYS A 335 0.69 9.18 -0.45
N PRO A 336 1.91 9.07 -1.03
CA PRO A 336 2.30 9.67 -2.31
C PRO A 336 1.66 8.95 -3.52
N LEU A 337 1.26 9.74 -4.51
CA LEU A 337 0.54 9.25 -5.68
C LEU A 337 1.47 8.45 -6.61
N GLU A 338 1.20 7.17 -6.78
CA GLU A 338 1.91 6.34 -7.75
C GLU A 338 1.33 6.51 -9.16
N SER A 339 2.17 6.83 -10.14
CA SER A 339 1.76 7.12 -11.52
C SER A 339 0.87 6.02 -12.12
N THR A 340 1.25 4.75 -11.93
CA THR A 340 0.49 3.60 -12.44
C THR A 340 -0.87 3.44 -11.81
N VAL A 341 -1.02 3.80 -10.52
CA VAL A 341 -2.27 3.70 -9.78
C VAL A 341 -3.23 4.81 -10.21
N ILE A 342 -2.75 6.05 -10.35
CA ILE A 342 -3.56 7.19 -10.83
C ILE A 342 -4.13 6.87 -12.21
N ILE A 343 -3.27 6.45 -13.17
CA ILE A 343 -3.68 6.19 -14.54
C ILE A 343 -4.72 5.07 -14.60
N LYS A 344 -4.49 3.96 -13.90
CA LYS A 344 -5.47 2.84 -13.84
C LYS A 344 -6.78 3.27 -13.20
N THR A 345 -6.74 4.10 -12.16
CA THR A 345 -7.96 4.59 -11.49
C THR A 345 -8.77 5.51 -12.40
N ILE A 346 -8.12 6.46 -13.09
CA ILE A 346 -8.81 7.36 -14.03
C ILE A 346 -9.45 6.57 -15.17
N ALA A 347 -8.75 5.60 -15.71
CA ALA A 347 -9.19 4.84 -16.87
C ALA A 347 -10.35 3.86 -16.58
N LYS A 348 -10.66 3.62 -15.32
CA LYS A 348 -11.80 2.83 -14.87
C LYS A 348 -13.14 3.58 -15.06
N TYR A 349 -13.09 4.88 -15.16
CA TYR A 349 -14.23 5.79 -15.31
C TYR A 349 -14.31 6.42 -16.69
#